data_3f73c9f8350ade7c69d0db33cb3bf0fc
#
_entry.id   3f73c9f8350ade7c69d0db33cb3bf0fc
#
_cell.length_a   1.000
_cell.length_b   1.000
_cell.length_c   1.000
_cell.angle_alpha   90.00
_cell.angle_beta   90.00
_cell.angle_gamma   90.00
#
_symmetry.space_group_name_H-M   'P 1'
#
loop_
_entity.id
_entity.type
_entity.pdbx_description
1 polymer ?
#
loop_
_entity_poly.entity_id
_entity_poly.type
_entity_poly.pdbx_seq_one_letter_code
_entity_poly.pdbx_strand_id
1 'polypeptide(L)'
;KDVVLNYTHTPIYDGFQGISCYNRETTWITNNKTYEDITTVVPLKNSEDDEDVQSVVTVSMPIEDLRTLVAHASGYTAKYSLSSMVGESKAFVQMKERAYRLARNKNHILLQGEAGIGKQRLAHGIHMASMRMAGPLISINCADSTPELLEQDIFGAATDSDVSHPGKLELASKGTLFIDEIEKLPSSIAKMLAKALSEKKTHRIGESLERSIDVRIIAASDANLRRLTEKGQFDEKLSNIITRSIIRVPSLRSRKDDIPMKAVNII
;
A
#
# COMPACT_ATOMS: atom_id res chain seq x y z
N LYS A 1 -19.39 14.95 -25.23
CA LYS A 1 -18.87 15.72 -24.09
C LYS A 1 -17.37 15.52 -24.08
N ASP A 2 -16.70 16.60 -24.40
CA ASP A 2 -15.37 16.61 -24.95
C ASP A 2 -14.33 16.19 -23.90
N VAL A 3 -13.75 15.03 -24.11
CA VAL A 3 -12.49 14.63 -23.46
C VAL A 3 -11.42 15.41 -24.21
N VAL A 4 -10.89 16.48 -23.62
CA VAL A 4 -9.71 17.14 -24.15
C VAL A 4 -8.52 16.24 -23.86
N LEU A 5 -8.28 15.31 -24.73
CA LEU A 5 -7.04 14.54 -24.77
C LEU A 5 -5.97 15.46 -25.35
N ASN A 6 -4.89 15.63 -24.64
CA ASN A 6 -3.70 16.25 -25.23
C ASN A 6 -3.02 15.20 -26.11
N TYR A 7 -3.48 15.08 -27.36
CA TYR A 7 -3.16 13.98 -28.28
C TYR A 7 -1.69 13.91 -28.69
N THR A 8 -0.90 14.95 -28.47
CA THR A 8 0.45 15.08 -29.04
C THR A 8 1.52 14.15 -28.44
N HIS A 9 1.21 13.40 -27.38
CA HIS A 9 2.15 12.47 -26.74
C HIS A 9 1.49 11.20 -26.20
N THR A 10 0.37 10.79 -26.78
CA THR A 10 -0.29 9.54 -26.39
C THR A 10 0.22 8.37 -27.23
N PRO A 11 0.32 7.14 -26.69
CA PRO A 11 0.69 5.96 -27.45
C PRO A 11 -0.20 5.73 -28.69
N ILE A 12 -1.47 6.15 -28.62
CA ILE A 12 -2.42 6.06 -29.73
C ILE A 12 -1.97 6.96 -30.90
N TYR A 13 -1.49 8.17 -30.59
CA TYR A 13 -0.96 9.07 -31.62
C TYR A 13 0.28 8.48 -32.30
N ASP A 14 1.20 7.90 -31.51
CA ASP A 14 2.37 7.21 -32.05
C ASP A 14 1.95 6.05 -32.96
N GLY A 15 0.89 5.32 -32.60
CA GLY A 15 0.29 4.26 -33.44
C GLY A 15 -0.19 4.78 -34.80
N PHE A 16 -0.86 5.93 -34.86
CA PHE A 16 -1.27 6.54 -36.12
C PHE A 16 -0.09 7.05 -36.97
N GLN A 17 1.07 7.27 -36.35
CA GLN A 17 2.33 7.55 -37.06
C GLN A 17 3.08 6.28 -37.48
N GLY A 18 2.48 5.11 -37.33
CA GLY A 18 3.08 3.84 -37.69
C GLY A 18 4.04 3.26 -36.65
N ILE A 19 4.11 3.85 -35.44
CA ILE A 19 5.02 3.45 -34.36
C ILE A 19 4.25 2.51 -33.41
N SER A 20 4.75 1.28 -33.24
CA SER A 20 4.25 0.36 -32.22
C SER A 20 4.75 0.77 -30.84
N CYS A 21 3.87 0.68 -29.85
CA CYS A 21 4.18 0.96 -28.47
C CYS A 21 3.71 -0.22 -27.59
N TYR A 22 4.58 -0.75 -26.76
CA TYR A 22 4.28 -1.91 -25.92
C TYR A 22 4.41 -1.56 -24.44
N ASN A 23 3.38 -1.92 -23.65
CA ASN A 23 3.36 -1.81 -22.19
C ASN A 23 3.77 -0.43 -21.64
N ARG A 24 3.37 0.64 -22.32
CA ARG A 24 3.67 2.00 -21.90
C ARG A 24 2.68 2.47 -20.85
N GLU A 25 3.19 3.00 -19.74
CA GLU A 25 2.34 3.68 -18.75
C GLU A 25 1.75 4.95 -19.37
N THR A 26 0.43 5.07 -19.28
CA THR A 26 -0.32 6.25 -19.74
C THR A 26 -1.18 6.78 -18.62
N THR A 27 -1.15 8.10 -18.46
CA THR A 27 -1.96 8.80 -17.47
C THR A 27 -3.03 9.63 -18.18
N TRP A 28 -4.28 9.37 -17.83
CA TRP A 28 -5.44 10.08 -18.37
C TRP A 28 -6.05 10.95 -17.27
N ILE A 29 -6.34 12.20 -17.57
CA ILE A 29 -7.05 13.10 -16.66
C ILE A 29 -8.41 13.43 -17.28
N THR A 30 -9.47 12.93 -16.66
CA THR A 30 -10.83 13.22 -17.08
C THR A 30 -11.72 13.52 -15.86
N ASN A 31 -12.60 14.51 -15.95
CA ASN A 31 -13.50 14.90 -14.87
C ASN A 31 -12.79 15.09 -13.51
N ASN A 32 -11.61 15.69 -13.50
CA ASN A 32 -10.75 15.89 -12.32
C ASN A 32 -10.31 14.57 -11.63
N LYS A 33 -10.34 13.47 -12.35
CA LYS A 33 -9.83 12.16 -11.89
C LYS A 33 -8.67 11.74 -12.77
N THR A 34 -7.64 11.20 -12.15
CA THR A 34 -6.49 10.62 -12.82
C THR A 34 -6.71 9.13 -12.95
N TYR A 35 -6.51 8.59 -14.15
CA TYR A 35 -6.53 7.17 -14.47
C TYR A 35 -5.16 6.81 -15.00
N GLU A 36 -4.64 5.68 -14.58
CA GLU A 36 -3.35 5.15 -15.02
C GLU A 36 -3.59 3.79 -15.67
N ASP A 37 -3.14 3.66 -16.91
CA ASP A 37 -3.27 2.42 -17.70
C ASP A 37 -1.91 2.01 -18.24
N ILE A 38 -1.72 0.71 -18.44
CA ILE A 38 -0.67 0.18 -19.30
C ILE A 38 -1.28 -0.05 -20.67
N THR A 39 -0.73 0.63 -21.66
CA THR A 39 -1.25 0.64 -23.01
C THR A 39 -0.26 0.03 -23.99
N THR A 40 -0.75 -0.89 -24.80
CA THR A 40 -0.05 -1.43 -25.97
C THR A 40 -0.80 -0.96 -27.22
N VAL A 41 -0.06 -0.42 -28.17
CA VAL A 41 -0.60 0.10 -29.42
C VAL A 41 0.15 -0.53 -30.59
N VAL A 42 -0.61 -1.08 -31.54
CA VAL A 42 -0.05 -1.67 -32.75
C VAL A 42 -0.78 -1.09 -33.98
N PRO A 43 -0.06 -0.41 -34.89
CA PRO A 43 -0.61 0.05 -36.13
C PRO A 43 -0.88 -1.13 -37.05
N LEU A 44 -2.01 -1.09 -37.76
CA LEU A 44 -2.35 -2.03 -38.83
C LEU A 44 -2.18 -1.35 -40.18
N LYS A 45 -1.34 -1.96 -41.01
CA LYS A 45 -1.05 -1.55 -42.39
C LYS A 45 -1.53 -2.65 -43.36
N ASN A 46 -1.81 -2.29 -44.62
CA ASN A 46 -2.22 -3.29 -45.63
C ASN A 46 -1.07 -4.23 -46.06
N SER A 47 0.16 -3.71 -46.06
CA SER A 47 1.39 -4.46 -46.28
C SER A 47 2.52 -3.87 -45.46
N GLU A 48 3.61 -4.61 -45.26
CA GLU A 48 4.77 -4.13 -44.50
C GLU A 48 5.44 -2.89 -45.13
N ASP A 49 5.30 -2.74 -46.48
CA ASP A 49 5.87 -1.63 -47.22
C ASP A 49 4.93 -0.40 -47.32
N ASP A 50 3.71 -0.49 -46.75
CA ASP A 50 2.75 0.61 -46.81
C ASP A 50 3.06 1.64 -45.72
N GLU A 51 3.23 2.91 -46.08
CA GLU A 51 3.44 4.01 -45.12
C GLU A 51 2.11 4.43 -44.45
N ASP A 52 0.97 4.12 -45.10
CA ASP A 52 -0.33 4.53 -44.60
C ASP A 52 -0.88 3.56 -43.55
N VAL A 53 -1.11 4.06 -42.34
CA VAL A 53 -1.75 3.34 -41.24
C VAL A 53 -3.27 3.35 -41.44
N GLN A 54 -3.86 2.19 -41.67
CA GLN A 54 -5.32 2.08 -41.84
C GLN A 54 -6.09 2.13 -40.54
N SER A 55 -5.54 1.49 -39.51
CA SER A 55 -6.16 1.44 -38.18
C SER A 55 -5.11 1.17 -37.09
N VAL A 56 -5.50 1.41 -35.88
CA VAL A 56 -4.65 1.21 -34.72
C VAL A 56 -5.39 0.31 -33.73
N VAL A 57 -4.77 -0.80 -33.36
CA VAL A 57 -5.27 -1.66 -32.28
C VAL A 57 -4.65 -1.19 -30.97
N THR A 58 -5.50 -0.86 -30.04
CA THR A 58 -5.08 -0.43 -28.69
C THR A 58 -5.63 -1.40 -27.67
N VAL A 59 -4.75 -1.89 -26.80
CA VAL A 59 -5.12 -2.67 -25.62
C VAL A 59 -4.66 -1.89 -24.40
N SER A 60 -5.60 -1.46 -23.57
CA SER A 60 -5.32 -0.76 -22.31
C SER A 60 -5.81 -1.59 -21.14
N MET A 61 -5.00 -1.68 -20.10
CA MET A 61 -5.32 -2.34 -18.86
C MET A 61 -5.10 -1.36 -17.70
N PRO A 62 -6.09 -1.17 -16.81
CA PRO A 62 -5.89 -0.35 -15.63
C PRO A 62 -4.68 -0.83 -14.83
N ILE A 63 -3.79 0.08 -14.50
CA ILE A 63 -2.53 -0.25 -13.80
C ILE A 63 -2.80 -0.84 -12.41
N GLU A 64 -3.95 -0.48 -11.81
CA GLU A 64 -4.37 -1.00 -10.51
C GLU A 64 -4.66 -2.51 -10.54
N ASP A 65 -5.23 -3.02 -11.64
CA ASP A 65 -5.51 -4.44 -11.79
C ASP A 65 -4.20 -5.22 -11.97
N LEU A 66 -3.26 -4.66 -12.74
CA LEU A 66 -1.92 -5.23 -12.87
C LEU A 66 -1.14 -5.20 -11.55
N ARG A 67 -1.18 -4.08 -10.83
CA ARG A 67 -0.54 -3.97 -9.49
C ARG A 67 -1.08 -5.03 -8.53
N THR A 68 -2.39 -5.28 -8.54
CA THR A 68 -3.01 -6.33 -7.72
C THR A 68 -2.49 -7.71 -8.13
N LEU A 69 -2.43 -8.00 -9.43
CA LEU A 69 -1.91 -9.27 -9.96
C LEU A 69 -0.43 -9.46 -9.58
N VAL A 70 0.39 -8.44 -9.78
CA VAL A 70 1.83 -8.45 -9.42
C VAL A 70 2.00 -8.63 -7.91
N ALA A 71 1.20 -7.95 -7.10
CA ALA A 71 1.25 -8.10 -5.65
C ALA A 71 0.95 -9.54 -5.21
N HIS A 72 -0.05 -10.18 -5.81
CA HIS A 72 -0.34 -11.60 -5.57
C HIS A 72 0.82 -12.51 -6.01
N ALA A 73 1.35 -12.30 -7.21
CA ALA A 73 2.48 -13.09 -7.75
C ALA A 73 3.76 -12.90 -6.92
N SER A 74 3.97 -11.70 -6.37
CA SER A 74 5.10 -11.38 -5.49
C SER A 74 4.90 -11.84 -4.03
N GLY A 75 3.79 -12.53 -3.73
CA GLY A 75 3.52 -13.06 -2.39
C GLY A 75 3.06 -12.00 -1.37
N TYR A 76 2.63 -10.81 -1.82
CA TYR A 76 2.05 -9.77 -0.96
C TYR A 76 0.62 -10.13 -0.53
N THR A 77 0.47 -11.33 0.03
CA THR A 77 -0.80 -11.87 0.50
C THR A 77 -0.76 -12.13 2.00
N ALA A 78 -1.90 -12.03 2.64
CA ALA A 78 -1.99 -12.37 4.05
C ALA A 78 -1.83 -13.89 4.25
N LYS A 79 -0.95 -14.28 5.18
CA LYS A 79 -0.64 -15.69 5.46
C LYS A 79 -1.36 -16.24 6.68
N TYR A 80 -1.89 -15.37 7.55
CA TYR A 80 -2.47 -15.75 8.84
C TYR A 80 -3.86 -15.15 9.00
N SER A 81 -4.82 -15.96 9.49
CA SER A 81 -6.16 -15.50 9.87
C SER A 81 -6.23 -15.17 11.36
N LEU A 82 -7.23 -14.38 11.77
CA LEU A 82 -7.50 -14.16 13.20
C LEU A 82 -7.92 -15.47 13.90
N SER A 83 -8.56 -16.39 13.19
CA SER A 83 -8.94 -17.69 13.73
C SER A 83 -7.74 -18.60 14.03
N SER A 84 -6.67 -18.51 13.23
CA SER A 84 -5.43 -19.29 13.43
C SER A 84 -4.58 -18.78 14.60
N MET A 85 -4.92 -17.65 15.20
CA MET A 85 -4.19 -17.12 16.35
C MET A 85 -4.56 -17.86 17.63
N VAL A 86 -3.57 -18.49 18.27
CA VAL A 86 -3.73 -19.34 19.46
C VAL A 86 -3.69 -18.52 20.74
N GLY A 87 -4.66 -18.76 21.63
CA GLY A 87 -4.80 -18.17 22.97
C GLY A 87 -6.26 -18.14 23.39
N GLU A 88 -6.51 -18.50 24.65
CA GLU A 88 -7.83 -18.60 25.26
C GLU A 88 -8.00 -17.66 26.47
N SER A 89 -6.93 -16.99 26.90
CA SER A 89 -7.02 -16.03 27.98
C SER A 89 -8.02 -14.92 27.66
N LYS A 90 -8.75 -14.46 28.68
CA LYS A 90 -9.77 -13.40 28.53
C LYS A 90 -9.22 -12.17 27.80
N ALA A 91 -7.99 -11.74 28.12
CA ALA A 91 -7.36 -10.59 27.50
C ALA A 91 -7.11 -10.82 26.00
N PHE A 92 -6.70 -12.03 25.61
CA PHE A 92 -6.44 -12.38 24.23
C PHE A 92 -7.74 -12.51 23.40
N VAL A 93 -8.75 -13.13 23.96
CA VAL A 93 -10.08 -13.24 23.33
C VAL A 93 -10.69 -11.86 23.10
N GLN A 94 -10.67 -10.97 24.09
CA GLN A 94 -11.13 -9.59 23.94
C GLN A 94 -10.36 -8.82 22.87
N MET A 95 -9.04 -9.00 22.79
CA MET A 95 -8.22 -8.41 21.73
C MET A 95 -8.65 -8.93 20.35
N LYS A 96 -8.85 -10.24 20.19
CA LYS A 96 -9.33 -10.85 18.93
C LYS A 96 -10.69 -10.30 18.50
N GLU A 97 -11.64 -10.23 19.43
CA GLU A 97 -12.97 -9.67 19.15
C GLU A 97 -12.88 -8.20 18.72
N ARG A 98 -12.03 -7.42 19.39
CA ARG A 98 -11.77 -6.03 18.99
C ARG A 98 -11.15 -5.97 17.60
N ALA A 99 -10.21 -6.86 17.27
CA ALA A 99 -9.60 -6.96 15.96
C ALA A 99 -10.64 -7.26 14.87
N TYR A 100 -11.56 -8.23 15.09
CA TYR A 100 -12.65 -8.52 14.16
C TYR A 100 -13.57 -7.32 13.93
N ARG A 101 -13.95 -6.61 14.99
CA ARG A 101 -14.80 -5.41 14.84
C ARG A 101 -14.10 -4.31 14.05
N LEU A 102 -12.82 -4.04 14.36
CA LEU A 102 -12.07 -2.99 13.68
C LEU A 102 -11.65 -3.40 12.26
N ALA A 103 -11.50 -4.68 11.96
CA ALA A 103 -11.20 -5.17 10.62
C ALA A 103 -12.25 -4.69 9.60
N ARG A 104 -13.53 -4.71 9.97
CA ARG A 104 -14.66 -4.31 9.11
C ARG A 104 -14.78 -2.80 8.90
N ASN A 105 -14.07 -1.99 9.67
CA ASN A 105 -14.07 -0.54 9.52
C ASN A 105 -12.99 -0.11 8.52
N LYS A 106 -13.20 1.05 7.88
CA LYS A 106 -12.22 1.65 6.95
C LYS A 106 -11.09 2.39 7.66
N ASN A 107 -11.16 2.56 8.99
CA ASN A 107 -10.17 3.32 9.75
C ASN A 107 -8.79 2.65 9.72
N HIS A 108 -7.74 3.46 9.78
CA HIS A 108 -6.39 3.00 10.07
C HIS A 108 -6.35 2.42 11.50
N ILE A 109 -5.44 1.49 11.75
CA ILE A 109 -5.32 0.79 13.04
C ILE A 109 -3.89 0.89 13.54
N LEU A 110 -3.74 1.20 14.83
CA LEU A 110 -2.49 1.06 15.54
C LEU A 110 -2.50 -0.21 16.40
N LEU A 111 -1.54 -1.09 16.19
CA LEU A 111 -1.25 -2.24 17.03
C LEU A 111 -0.17 -1.84 18.05
N GLN A 112 -0.52 -1.77 19.31
CA GLN A 112 0.40 -1.37 20.38
C GLN A 112 0.73 -2.57 21.27
N GLY A 113 2.00 -2.91 21.42
CA GLY A 113 2.45 -4.03 22.27
C GLY A 113 3.93 -4.31 22.09
N GLU A 114 4.47 -5.09 23.02
CA GLU A 114 5.90 -5.42 23.07
C GLU A 114 6.45 -6.01 21.75
N ALA A 115 7.75 -5.87 21.52
CA ALA A 115 8.43 -6.53 20.41
C ALA A 115 8.22 -8.05 20.48
N GLY A 116 8.11 -8.72 19.33
CA GLY A 116 7.96 -10.17 19.23
C GLY A 116 6.60 -10.74 19.68
N ILE A 117 5.63 -9.92 20.14
CA ILE A 117 4.36 -10.39 20.71
C ILE A 117 3.38 -10.96 19.65
N GLY A 118 3.67 -10.74 18.35
CA GLY A 118 2.86 -11.23 17.24
C GLY A 118 2.02 -10.14 16.56
N LYS A 119 2.44 -8.87 16.61
CA LYS A 119 1.75 -7.75 15.94
C LYS A 119 1.60 -7.98 14.43
N GLN A 120 2.64 -8.49 13.77
CA GLN A 120 2.60 -8.81 12.34
C GLN A 120 1.53 -9.87 12.01
N ARG A 121 1.47 -10.99 12.77
CA ARG A 121 0.42 -12.00 12.59
C ARG A 121 -0.97 -11.43 12.78
N LEU A 122 -1.13 -10.53 13.76
CA LEU A 122 -2.39 -9.83 14.01
C LEU A 122 -2.77 -8.92 12.85
N ALA A 123 -1.81 -8.20 12.25
CA ALA A 123 -2.04 -7.37 11.07
C ALA A 123 -2.53 -8.19 9.87
N HIS A 124 -1.90 -9.35 9.59
CA HIS A 124 -2.36 -10.30 8.58
C HIS A 124 -3.81 -10.75 8.84
N GLY A 125 -4.11 -11.14 10.08
CA GLY A 125 -5.45 -11.58 10.45
C GLY A 125 -6.51 -10.48 10.31
N ILE A 126 -6.16 -9.23 10.65
CA ILE A 126 -7.05 -8.08 10.46
C ILE A 126 -7.31 -7.81 8.99
N HIS A 127 -6.27 -7.88 8.15
CA HIS A 127 -6.42 -7.71 6.72
C HIS A 127 -7.35 -8.79 6.12
N MET A 128 -7.12 -10.07 6.44
CA MET A 128 -7.98 -11.19 5.99
C MET A 128 -9.44 -11.06 6.44
N ALA A 129 -9.68 -10.47 7.61
CA ALA A 129 -11.04 -10.25 8.13
C ALA A 129 -11.67 -8.93 7.63
N SER A 130 -10.98 -8.18 6.79
CA SER A 130 -11.41 -6.87 6.30
C SER A 130 -12.11 -6.95 4.94
N MET A 131 -12.78 -5.85 4.57
CA MET A 131 -13.35 -5.67 3.22
C MET A 131 -12.26 -5.55 2.13
N ARG A 132 -10.99 -5.47 2.50
CA ARG A 132 -9.83 -5.35 1.60
C ARG A 132 -9.05 -6.65 1.46
N MET A 133 -9.61 -7.77 1.91
CA MET A 133 -8.95 -9.08 1.91
C MET A 133 -8.50 -9.57 0.52
N ALA A 134 -9.16 -9.11 -0.53
CA ALA A 134 -8.81 -9.43 -1.91
C ALA A 134 -7.66 -8.56 -2.44
N GLY A 135 -7.35 -7.44 -1.78
CA GLY A 135 -6.25 -6.55 -2.17
C GLY A 135 -4.91 -6.98 -1.55
N PRO A 136 -3.83 -6.31 -1.92
CA PRO A 136 -2.49 -6.63 -1.41
C PRO A 136 -2.35 -6.31 0.08
N LEU A 137 -1.53 -7.10 0.77
CA LEU A 137 -0.97 -6.79 2.09
C LEU A 137 0.53 -6.61 1.96
N ILE A 138 0.97 -5.37 1.98
CA ILE A 138 2.39 -5.02 1.85
C ILE A 138 2.93 -4.63 3.22
N SER A 139 4.15 -5.06 3.54
CA SER A 139 4.79 -4.79 4.82
C SER A 139 6.06 -3.96 4.66
N ILE A 140 6.26 -3.04 5.60
CA ILE A 140 7.48 -2.25 5.77
C ILE A 140 7.86 -2.31 7.25
N ASN A 141 9.15 -2.45 7.53
CA ASN A 141 9.70 -2.24 8.87
C ASN A 141 10.55 -0.96 8.84
N CYS A 142 10.24 0.01 9.70
CA CYS A 142 10.94 1.29 9.74
C CYS A 142 12.35 1.20 10.33
N ALA A 143 12.72 0.07 10.94
CA ALA A 143 14.05 -0.14 11.51
C ALA A 143 15.06 -0.78 10.56
N ASP A 144 14.59 -1.39 9.46
CA ASP A 144 15.43 -2.25 8.62
C ASP A 144 16.19 -1.49 7.52
N SER A 145 15.93 -0.18 7.35
CA SER A 145 16.46 0.61 6.23
C SER A 145 16.97 1.97 6.69
N THR A 146 17.87 2.57 5.89
CA THR A 146 18.25 3.97 6.08
C THR A 146 17.07 4.89 5.74
N PRO A 147 17.05 6.14 6.25
CA PRO A 147 15.97 7.09 5.95
C PRO A 147 15.71 7.25 4.46
N GLU A 148 16.76 7.34 3.65
CA GLU A 148 16.67 7.55 2.20
C GLU A 148 16.06 6.35 1.49
N LEU A 149 16.49 5.14 1.84
CA LEU A 149 15.92 3.91 1.30
C LEU A 149 14.47 3.70 1.75
N LEU A 150 14.17 4.04 3.00
CA LEU A 150 12.81 3.95 3.52
C LEU A 150 11.86 4.91 2.81
N GLU A 151 12.32 6.11 2.49
CA GLU A 151 11.56 7.10 1.72
C GLU A 151 11.26 6.58 0.31
N GLN A 152 12.28 6.05 -0.38
CA GLN A 152 12.11 5.45 -1.71
C GLN A 152 11.20 4.21 -1.68
N ASP A 153 11.33 3.38 -0.67
CA ASP A 153 10.47 2.20 -0.48
C ASP A 153 8.99 2.58 -0.31
N ILE A 154 8.72 3.63 0.47
CA ILE A 154 7.34 4.06 0.75
C ILE A 154 6.73 4.77 -0.45
N PHE A 155 7.43 5.77 -1.01
CA PHE A 155 6.86 6.66 -2.02
C PHE A 155 7.23 6.29 -3.45
N GLY A 156 8.28 5.50 -3.65
CA GLY A 156 8.85 5.23 -4.96
C GLY A 156 9.83 6.31 -5.40
N ALA A 157 10.51 6.06 -6.50
CA ALA A 157 11.44 7.01 -7.11
C ALA A 157 11.24 7.05 -8.62
N ALA A 158 11.26 8.27 -9.18
CA ALA A 158 11.44 8.48 -10.61
C ALA A 158 12.95 8.47 -10.89
N THR A 159 13.35 7.71 -11.90
CA THR A 159 14.73 7.73 -12.39
C THR A 159 14.76 8.39 -13.77
N ASP A 160 15.87 9.02 -14.14
CA ASP A 160 16.08 9.63 -15.46
C ASP A 160 16.04 8.59 -16.61
N SER A 161 16.13 7.31 -16.28
CA SER A 161 15.86 6.20 -17.18
C SER A 161 14.37 5.84 -17.12
N ASP A 162 13.76 5.44 -18.24
CA ASP A 162 12.34 5.07 -18.40
C ASP A 162 11.79 4.04 -17.38
N VAL A 163 12.58 3.65 -16.37
CA VAL A 163 12.22 2.68 -15.33
C VAL A 163 11.97 3.42 -14.02
N SER A 164 10.75 3.85 -13.83
CA SER A 164 10.27 4.42 -12.57
C SER A 164 9.81 3.29 -11.63
N HIS A 165 10.25 3.34 -10.37
CA HIS A 165 9.89 2.32 -9.37
C HIS A 165 8.71 2.79 -8.51
N PRO A 166 7.56 2.06 -8.54
CA PRO A 166 6.42 2.40 -7.70
C PRO A 166 6.74 2.16 -6.22
N GLY A 167 6.30 3.08 -5.36
CA GLY A 167 6.42 2.92 -3.92
C GLY A 167 5.43 1.90 -3.35
N LYS A 168 5.75 1.37 -2.17
CA LYS A 168 4.87 0.42 -1.46
C LYS A 168 3.51 1.03 -1.13
N LEU A 169 3.42 2.36 -1.00
CA LEU A 169 2.16 3.06 -0.81
C LEU A 169 1.26 2.96 -2.06
N GLU A 170 1.83 3.08 -3.26
CA GLU A 170 1.11 2.86 -4.52
C GLU A 170 0.72 1.39 -4.68
N LEU A 171 1.68 0.48 -4.45
CA LEU A 171 1.47 -0.98 -4.59
C LEU A 171 0.41 -1.51 -3.61
N ALA A 172 0.24 -0.87 -2.44
CA ALA A 172 -0.78 -1.23 -1.45
C ALA A 172 -2.17 -0.64 -1.77
N SER A 173 -2.35 0.03 -2.90
CA SER A 173 -3.64 0.63 -3.27
C SER A 173 -4.75 -0.43 -3.31
N LYS A 174 -5.95 -0.06 -2.85
CA LYS A 174 -7.11 -0.96 -2.59
C LYS A 174 -6.86 -2.08 -1.57
N GLY A 175 -5.65 -2.16 -1.01
CA GLY A 175 -5.23 -3.12 0.00
C GLY A 175 -4.86 -2.49 1.33
N THR A 176 -3.83 -3.04 1.95
CA THR A 176 -3.34 -2.65 3.26
C THR A 176 -1.81 -2.52 3.24
N LEU A 177 -1.30 -1.42 3.77
CA LEU A 177 0.11 -1.25 4.10
C LEU A 177 0.30 -1.47 5.60
N PHE A 178 1.07 -2.49 5.96
CA PHE A 178 1.51 -2.74 7.32
C PHE A 178 2.84 -2.06 7.56
N ILE A 179 2.90 -1.18 8.56
CA ILE A 179 4.11 -0.43 8.93
C ILE A 179 4.51 -0.86 10.34
N ASP A 180 5.58 -1.66 10.45
CA ASP A 180 6.13 -2.08 11.73
C ASP A 180 7.13 -1.06 12.27
N GLU A 181 7.26 -1.00 13.59
CA GLU A 181 8.13 -0.08 14.32
C GLU A 181 7.96 1.40 13.88
N ILE A 182 6.71 1.83 13.71
CA ILE A 182 6.37 3.15 13.14
C ILE A 182 6.94 4.31 13.97
N GLU A 183 7.23 4.12 15.26
CA GLU A 183 7.91 5.10 16.10
C GLU A 183 9.32 5.45 15.65
N LYS A 184 9.94 4.61 14.82
CA LYS A 184 11.26 4.84 14.23
C LYS A 184 11.21 5.60 12.89
N LEU A 185 9.99 5.89 12.41
CA LEU A 185 9.81 6.61 11.15
C LEU A 185 10.40 8.02 11.25
N PRO A 186 11.33 8.43 10.35
CA PRO A 186 11.87 9.78 10.31
C PRO A 186 10.78 10.84 10.19
N SER A 187 10.94 11.97 10.87
CA SER A 187 9.93 13.03 10.93
C SER A 187 9.56 13.60 9.55
N SER A 188 10.50 13.68 8.62
CA SER A 188 10.25 14.10 7.22
C SER A 188 9.28 13.15 6.54
N ILE A 189 9.56 11.84 6.61
CA ILE A 189 8.75 10.78 6.02
C ILE A 189 7.37 10.69 6.70
N ALA A 190 7.32 10.84 8.03
CA ALA A 190 6.06 10.87 8.77
C ALA A 190 5.11 12.00 8.29
N LYS A 191 5.66 13.19 8.02
CA LYS A 191 4.90 14.34 7.49
C LYS A 191 4.40 14.07 6.08
N MET A 192 5.24 13.51 5.21
CA MET A 192 4.85 13.15 3.85
C MET A 192 3.76 12.08 3.84
N LEU A 193 3.89 11.05 4.69
CA LEU A 193 2.89 9.99 4.82
C LEU A 193 1.56 10.55 5.36
N ALA A 194 1.60 11.43 6.37
CA ALA A 194 0.40 12.08 6.89
C ALA A 194 -0.32 12.90 5.81
N LYS A 195 0.45 13.63 4.97
CA LYS A 195 -0.10 14.37 3.84
C LYS A 195 -0.74 13.43 2.82
N ALA A 196 -0.02 12.39 2.39
CA ALA A 196 -0.51 11.43 1.40
C ALA A 196 -1.81 10.75 1.85
N LEU A 197 -1.91 10.34 3.13
CA LEU A 197 -3.11 9.71 3.69
C LEU A 197 -4.30 10.70 3.82
N SER A 198 -4.03 11.97 4.12
CA SER A 198 -5.07 12.99 4.24
C SER A 198 -5.64 13.40 2.88
N GLU A 199 -4.78 13.58 1.89
CA GLU A 199 -5.14 14.02 0.54
C GLU A 199 -5.54 12.84 -0.37
N LYS A 200 -5.25 11.61 0.05
CA LYS A 200 -5.39 10.38 -0.75
C LYS A 200 -4.63 10.44 -2.07
N LYS A 201 -3.50 11.09 -2.05
CA LYS A 201 -2.60 11.27 -3.18
C LYS A 201 -1.16 11.10 -2.74
N THR A 202 -0.34 10.62 -3.65
CA THR A 202 1.11 10.51 -3.48
C THR A 202 1.83 10.92 -4.77
N HIS A 203 3.10 11.18 -4.68
CA HIS A 203 4.00 11.35 -5.82
C HIS A 203 5.30 10.60 -5.54
N ARG A 204 5.96 10.13 -6.57
CA ARG A 204 7.28 9.50 -6.46
C ARG A 204 8.33 10.57 -6.23
N ILE A 205 9.42 10.20 -5.57
CA ILE A 205 10.54 11.10 -5.34
C ILE A 205 11.15 11.49 -6.70
N GLY A 206 11.38 12.79 -6.89
CA GLY A 206 11.90 13.34 -8.16
C GLY A 206 10.80 13.59 -9.22
N GLU A 207 9.53 13.37 -8.92
CA GLU A 207 8.41 13.56 -9.83
C GLU A 207 7.36 14.52 -9.26
N SER A 208 6.69 15.28 -10.12
CA SER A 208 5.59 16.16 -9.74
C SER A 208 4.20 15.55 -10.01
N LEU A 209 4.14 14.39 -10.67
CA LEU A 209 2.87 13.72 -11.01
C LEU A 209 2.20 13.16 -9.75
N GLU A 210 1.02 13.69 -9.43
CA GLU A 210 0.20 13.18 -8.33
C GLU A 210 -0.58 11.94 -8.76
N ARG A 211 -0.51 10.89 -7.94
CA ARG A 211 -1.26 9.63 -8.09
C ARG A 211 -2.26 9.46 -6.97
N SER A 212 -3.47 9.04 -7.30
CA SER A 212 -4.49 8.70 -6.31
C SER A 212 -4.15 7.41 -5.59
N ILE A 213 -4.33 7.38 -4.27
CA ILE A 213 -4.14 6.19 -3.44
C ILE A 213 -5.38 5.92 -2.59
N ASP A 214 -5.71 4.64 -2.44
CA ASP A 214 -6.74 4.15 -1.51
C ASP A 214 -6.16 3.04 -0.64
N VAL A 215 -5.34 3.40 0.34
CA VAL A 215 -4.60 2.48 1.19
C VAL A 215 -5.12 2.52 2.62
N ARG A 216 -5.30 1.34 3.21
CA ARG A 216 -5.50 1.21 4.64
C ARG A 216 -4.17 1.00 5.34
N ILE A 217 -3.89 1.78 6.39
CA ILE A 217 -2.70 1.58 7.22
C ILE A 217 -3.05 0.71 8.42
N ILE A 218 -2.22 -0.30 8.68
CA ILE A 218 -2.09 -0.97 9.96
C ILE A 218 -0.68 -0.70 10.44
N ALA A 219 -0.54 0.14 11.46
CA ALA A 219 0.75 0.47 12.04
C ALA A 219 0.98 -0.37 13.29
N ALA A 220 2.23 -0.72 13.58
CA ALA A 220 2.62 -1.38 14.80
C ALA A 220 3.71 -0.60 15.53
N SER A 221 3.62 -0.57 16.87
CA SER A 221 4.57 0.11 17.74
C SER A 221 4.70 -0.63 19.06
N ASP A 222 5.88 -0.64 19.63
CA ASP A 222 6.10 -1.05 21.02
C ASP A 222 6.04 0.13 22.01
N ALA A 223 6.15 1.34 21.49
CA ALA A 223 6.06 2.58 22.25
C ALA A 223 4.63 3.13 22.34
N ASN A 224 4.40 4.02 23.28
CA ASN A 224 3.17 4.80 23.35
C ASN A 224 3.26 6.03 22.43
N LEU A 225 2.73 5.93 21.20
CA LEU A 225 2.84 7.00 20.22
C LEU A 225 2.24 8.33 20.70
N ARG A 226 1.15 8.32 21.45
CA ARG A 226 0.57 9.56 22.00
C ARG A 226 1.57 10.28 22.90
N ARG A 227 2.25 9.53 23.77
CA ARG A 227 3.28 10.09 24.65
C ARG A 227 4.50 10.60 23.88
N LEU A 228 4.89 9.93 22.78
CA LEU A 228 5.95 10.41 21.88
C LEU A 228 5.54 11.70 21.18
N THR A 229 4.29 11.78 20.74
CA THR A 229 3.73 13.00 20.13
C THR A 229 3.72 14.17 21.11
N GLU A 230 3.25 13.95 22.35
CA GLU A 230 3.26 14.97 23.41
C GLU A 230 4.67 15.50 23.72
N LYS A 231 5.69 14.68 23.52
CA LYS A 231 7.10 15.06 23.67
C LYS A 231 7.73 15.66 22.40
N GLY A 232 6.98 15.81 21.31
CA GLY A 232 7.49 16.28 20.02
C GLY A 232 8.42 15.28 19.30
N GLN A 233 8.41 14.01 19.71
CA GLN A 233 9.26 12.94 19.16
C GLN A 233 8.57 12.15 18.04
N PHE A 234 7.31 12.41 17.76
CA PHE A 234 6.55 11.81 16.67
C PHE A 234 5.61 12.84 16.04
N ASP A 235 5.37 12.75 14.73
CA ASP A 235 4.53 13.69 13.99
C ASP A 235 3.08 13.65 14.49
N GLU A 236 2.54 14.81 14.82
CA GLU A 236 1.20 14.94 15.40
C GLU A 236 0.10 14.58 14.38
N LYS A 237 0.24 15.01 13.12
CA LYS A 237 -0.77 14.74 12.10
C LYS A 237 -0.87 13.25 11.82
N LEU A 238 0.26 12.56 11.64
CA LEU A 238 0.29 11.12 11.45
C LEU A 238 -0.25 10.39 12.68
N SER A 239 0.16 10.81 13.89
CA SER A 239 -0.36 10.28 15.15
C SER A 239 -1.88 10.34 15.21
N ASN A 240 -2.48 11.49 14.88
CA ASN A 240 -3.93 11.69 14.89
C ASN A 240 -4.66 10.81 13.87
N ILE A 241 -4.03 10.50 12.74
CA ILE A 241 -4.59 9.61 11.72
C ILE A 241 -4.62 8.16 12.22
N ILE A 242 -3.50 7.63 12.71
CA ILE A 242 -3.33 6.21 13.01
C ILE A 242 -3.82 5.81 14.40
N THR A 243 -3.89 6.74 15.38
CA THR A 243 -4.32 6.43 16.75
C THR A 243 -5.83 6.48 16.96
N ARG A 244 -6.63 6.70 15.90
CA ARG A 244 -8.11 6.67 15.97
C ARG A 244 -8.64 5.30 16.40
N SER A 245 -7.95 4.23 16.02
CA SER A 245 -8.31 2.86 16.39
C SER A 245 -7.07 2.14 16.91
N ILE A 246 -7.00 1.91 18.21
CA ILE A 246 -5.86 1.24 18.85
C ILE A 246 -6.28 -0.15 19.32
N ILE A 247 -5.48 -1.14 18.99
CA ILE A 247 -5.54 -2.49 19.55
C ILE A 247 -4.30 -2.68 20.44
N ARG A 248 -4.52 -2.84 21.73
CA ARG A 248 -3.43 -3.21 22.64
C ARG A 248 -3.26 -4.71 22.65
N VAL A 249 -2.08 -5.17 22.25
CA VAL A 249 -1.74 -6.60 22.23
C VAL A 249 -1.21 -6.97 23.61
N PRO A 250 -1.89 -7.89 24.34
CA PRO A 250 -1.49 -8.22 25.72
C PRO A 250 -0.13 -8.93 25.72
N SER A 251 0.74 -8.53 26.64
CA SER A 251 2.04 -9.18 26.83
C SER A 251 1.87 -10.66 27.21
N LEU A 252 2.85 -11.49 26.92
CA LEU A 252 2.78 -12.92 27.26
C LEU A 252 2.67 -13.16 28.77
N ARG A 253 3.34 -12.31 29.59
CA ARG A 253 3.26 -12.34 31.05
C ARG A 253 1.88 -12.04 31.63
N SER A 254 1.04 -11.28 30.88
CA SER A 254 -0.34 -10.97 31.28
C SER A 254 -1.35 -12.03 30.83
N ARG A 255 -0.88 -13.07 30.11
CA ARG A 255 -1.68 -14.18 29.61
C ARG A 255 -0.94 -15.51 29.76
N LYS A 256 -0.49 -15.80 30.99
CA LYS A 256 0.33 -16.99 31.30
C LYS A 256 -0.35 -18.30 30.89
N ASP A 257 -1.68 -18.35 30.97
CA ASP A 257 -2.49 -19.51 30.60
C ASP A 257 -2.35 -19.88 29.11
N ASP A 258 -1.99 -18.92 28.25
CA ASP A 258 -1.76 -19.17 26.82
C ASP A 258 -0.37 -19.73 26.50
N ILE A 259 0.59 -19.74 27.49
CA ILE A 259 1.98 -20.14 27.24
C ILE A 259 2.10 -21.61 26.80
N PRO A 260 1.47 -22.58 27.48
CA PRO A 260 1.58 -23.99 27.10
C PRO A 260 1.05 -24.23 25.67
N MET A 261 -0.09 -23.64 25.33
CA MET A 261 -0.67 -23.77 24.00
C MET A 261 0.21 -23.17 22.90
N LYS A 262 0.88 -22.05 23.17
CA LYS A 262 1.83 -21.44 22.23
C LYS A 262 3.08 -22.28 22.06
N ALA A 263 3.62 -22.87 23.11
CA ALA A 263 4.79 -23.72 23.04
C ALA A 263 4.57 -24.92 22.10
N VAL A 264 3.40 -25.55 22.15
CA VAL A 264 3.03 -26.68 21.27
C VAL A 264 2.89 -26.25 19.81
N ASN A 265 2.51 -25.02 19.53
CA ASN A 265 2.31 -24.52 18.15
C ASN A 265 3.58 -23.93 17.49
N ILE A 266 4.72 -23.92 18.19
CA ILE A 266 6.01 -23.44 17.64
C ILE A 266 6.85 -24.62 17.11
N ILE A 267 6.52 -25.85 17.52
CA ILE A 267 7.09 -27.10 17.05
C ILE A 267 6.33 -27.57 15.81
#